data_ad4f27b58b1202c28f7893967a69bb76
#
_entry.id   ad4f27b58b1202c28f7893967a69bb76
#
_cell.length_a   1.000
_cell.length_b   1.000
_cell.length_c   1.000
_cell.angle_alpha   90.00
_cell.angle_beta   90.00
_cell.angle_gamma   90.00
#
_symmetry.space_group_name_H-M   'P 1'
#
loop_
_entity.id
_entity.type
_entity.pdbx_description
1 polymer ?
#
loop_
_entity_poly.entity_id
_entity_poly.type
_entity_poly.pdbx_seq_one_letter_code
_entity_poly.pdbx_strand_id
1 'polypeptide(L)'
;NAVEVHNMAMQEALDFGAMALFGEKYGENVRVLKMGDYSTELCGGTHVSRTGDIGLFKITSEGGVSAGVRRIEAVTGQGALDYVAAEEARLAEAASLLGGSAADVVEKIRVQVQRQKQLERELESLKAKLASGATADLAGQAVDVAGVKVLVARLDGFDAKALRDAVDRLKQQLGDAVILLAGALGLLLDRLRATRTNIEL
;
A
#
# COMPACT_ATOMS: atom_id res chain seq x y z
N ASN A 1 -23.54 30.02 -13.79
CA ASN A 1 -23.37 31.43 -14.11
C ASN A 1 -22.97 31.60 -15.58
N ALA A 2 -23.40 32.73 -16.24
CA ALA A 2 -22.83 33.12 -17.51
C ALA A 2 -21.36 33.54 -17.33
N VAL A 3 -20.55 33.34 -18.37
CA VAL A 3 -19.19 33.86 -18.45
C VAL A 3 -19.24 35.16 -19.26
N GLU A 4 -19.00 36.26 -18.58
CA GLU A 4 -18.96 37.58 -19.21
C GLU A 4 -17.57 37.91 -19.67
N VAL A 5 -17.44 38.51 -20.87
CA VAL A 5 -16.16 38.86 -21.46
C VAL A 5 -16.12 40.38 -21.66
N HIS A 6 -15.15 41.02 -21.05
CA HIS A 6 -14.93 42.45 -21.17
C HIS A 6 -13.55 42.73 -21.73
N ASN A 7 -13.43 43.65 -22.67
CA ASN A 7 -12.15 44.15 -23.14
C ASN A 7 -11.98 45.60 -22.67
N MET A 8 -10.92 45.87 -21.94
CA MET A 8 -10.69 47.16 -21.31
C MET A 8 -9.21 47.45 -21.11
N ALA A 9 -8.87 48.67 -20.73
CA ALA A 9 -7.50 48.99 -20.38
C ALA A 9 -7.01 48.24 -19.13
N MET A 10 -5.71 47.95 -19.04
CA MET A 10 -5.13 47.18 -17.90
C MET A 10 -5.50 47.80 -16.54
N GLN A 11 -5.39 49.14 -16.42
CA GLN A 11 -5.72 49.80 -15.15
C GLN A 11 -7.20 49.65 -14.80
N GLU A 12 -8.08 49.81 -15.79
CA GLU A 12 -9.52 49.61 -15.61
C GLU A 12 -9.85 48.17 -15.19
N ALA A 13 -9.15 47.17 -15.72
CA ALA A 13 -9.33 45.77 -15.35
C ALA A 13 -8.92 45.51 -13.90
N LEU A 14 -7.86 46.12 -13.41
CA LEU A 14 -7.43 46.02 -12.02
C LEU A 14 -8.46 46.69 -11.08
N ASP A 15 -8.94 47.85 -11.45
CA ASP A 15 -9.96 48.57 -10.69
C ASP A 15 -11.31 47.80 -10.71
N PHE A 16 -11.58 47.05 -11.76
CA PHE A 16 -12.73 46.14 -11.88
C PHE A 16 -12.59 44.89 -10.99
N GLY A 17 -11.38 44.68 -10.40
CA GLY A 17 -11.08 43.56 -9.51
C GLY A 17 -10.54 42.32 -10.19
N ALA A 18 -10.03 42.47 -11.42
CA ALA A 18 -9.45 41.34 -12.14
C ALA A 18 -8.11 40.88 -11.53
N MET A 19 -7.99 39.57 -11.31
CA MET A 19 -6.74 38.94 -10.87
C MET A 19 -5.81 38.71 -12.06
N ALA A 20 -4.56 39.13 -11.94
CA ALA A 20 -3.47 38.91 -12.90
C ALA A 20 -2.52 37.84 -12.37
N LEU A 21 -2.87 36.56 -12.51
CA LEU A 21 -2.20 35.46 -11.81
C LEU A 21 -0.97 34.88 -12.54
N PHE A 22 -0.84 35.09 -13.85
CA PHE A 22 0.07 34.25 -14.64
C PHE A 22 1.43 34.88 -14.96
N GLY A 23 1.76 36.05 -14.42
CA GLY A 23 3.05 36.71 -14.66
C GLY A 23 3.31 37.03 -16.17
N GLU A 24 2.27 37.00 -17.00
CA GLU A 24 2.34 37.31 -18.42
C GLU A 24 2.56 38.79 -18.62
N LYS A 25 3.24 39.12 -19.72
CA LYS A 25 3.35 40.51 -20.16
C LYS A 25 2.04 40.92 -20.80
N TYR A 26 1.16 41.54 -20.01
CA TYR A 26 -0.11 42.04 -20.49
C TYR A 26 0.12 43.32 -21.34
N GLY A 27 -0.65 43.45 -22.42
CA GLY A 27 -0.68 44.66 -23.24
C GLY A 27 -1.46 45.81 -22.58
N GLU A 28 -1.57 46.93 -23.27
CA GLU A 28 -2.38 48.05 -22.79
C GLU A 28 -3.88 47.72 -22.69
N ASN A 29 -4.39 46.83 -23.56
CA ASN A 29 -5.77 46.32 -23.54
C ASN A 29 -5.73 44.84 -23.16
N VAL A 30 -6.55 44.46 -22.24
CA VAL A 30 -6.70 43.11 -21.69
C VAL A 30 -8.10 42.58 -21.79
N ARG A 31 -8.23 41.27 -21.85
CA ARG A 31 -9.48 40.56 -21.81
C ARG A 31 -9.77 40.07 -20.39
N VAL A 32 -10.86 40.56 -19.82
CA VAL A 32 -11.37 40.18 -18.48
C VAL A 32 -12.48 39.19 -18.64
N LEU A 33 -12.43 38.12 -17.89
CA LEU A 33 -13.49 37.13 -17.75
C LEU A 33 -14.09 37.25 -16.36
N LYS A 34 -15.43 37.43 -16.31
CA LYS A 34 -16.16 37.46 -15.07
C LYS A 34 -17.14 36.29 -15.00
N MET A 35 -17.05 35.51 -13.92
CA MET A 35 -17.88 34.35 -13.66
C MET A 35 -18.68 34.55 -12.38
N GLY A 36 -19.85 35.21 -12.49
CA GLY A 36 -20.61 35.62 -11.33
C GLY A 36 -19.81 36.54 -10.41
N ASP A 37 -20.00 36.41 -9.11
CA ASP A 37 -19.28 37.24 -8.12
C ASP A 37 -18.04 36.56 -7.52
N TYR A 38 -17.70 35.35 -7.96
CA TYR A 38 -16.63 34.56 -7.36
C TYR A 38 -15.29 34.56 -8.12
N SER A 39 -15.29 34.89 -9.41
CA SER A 39 -14.04 34.95 -10.20
C SER A 39 -14.11 36.08 -11.21
N THR A 40 -13.08 36.92 -11.21
CA THR A 40 -12.78 37.94 -12.21
C THR A 40 -11.31 37.87 -12.55
N GLU A 41 -10.96 37.46 -13.77
CA GLU A 41 -9.57 37.11 -14.12
C GLU A 41 -9.18 37.64 -15.48
N LEU A 42 -7.89 37.95 -15.65
CA LEU A 42 -7.31 38.21 -16.95
C LEU A 42 -7.01 36.90 -17.64
N CYS A 43 -7.66 36.63 -18.77
CA CYS A 43 -7.37 35.41 -19.54
C CYS A 43 -7.71 35.55 -21.01
N GLY A 44 -6.71 35.29 -21.86
CA GLY A 44 -6.81 35.31 -23.33
C GLY A 44 -7.28 33.98 -23.95
N GLY A 45 -7.47 32.91 -23.13
CA GLY A 45 -7.78 31.56 -23.61
C GLY A 45 -9.21 31.38 -24.11
N THR A 46 -9.55 30.13 -24.48
CA THR A 46 -10.90 29.71 -24.86
C THR A 46 -11.67 29.30 -23.61
N HIS A 47 -12.93 29.74 -23.52
CA HIS A 47 -13.77 29.53 -22.35
C HIS A 47 -15.17 29.04 -22.76
N VAL A 48 -15.84 28.34 -21.84
CA VAL A 48 -17.24 28.00 -21.95
C VAL A 48 -18.13 29.26 -21.86
N SER A 49 -19.32 29.20 -22.39
CA SER A 49 -20.30 30.32 -22.30
C SER A 49 -20.95 30.42 -20.92
N ARG A 50 -21.02 29.30 -20.23
CA ARG A 50 -21.58 29.20 -18.86
C ARG A 50 -20.76 28.22 -18.05
N THR A 51 -20.55 28.48 -16.77
CA THR A 51 -19.80 27.58 -15.88
C THR A 51 -20.44 26.19 -15.79
N GLY A 52 -21.76 26.06 -15.96
CA GLY A 52 -22.45 24.78 -16.01
C GLY A 52 -22.08 23.90 -17.23
N ASP A 53 -21.61 24.52 -18.31
CA ASP A 53 -21.22 23.80 -19.53
C ASP A 53 -19.95 22.93 -19.31
N ILE A 54 -19.17 23.17 -18.21
CA ILE A 54 -18.05 22.35 -17.77
C ILE A 54 -18.52 20.96 -17.33
N GLY A 55 -19.75 20.86 -16.81
CA GLY A 55 -20.31 19.63 -16.26
C GLY A 55 -19.66 19.21 -14.95
N LEU A 56 -19.52 17.91 -14.74
CA LEU A 56 -18.84 17.37 -13.57
C LEU A 56 -17.35 17.72 -13.63
N PHE A 57 -16.85 18.25 -12.54
CA PHE A 57 -15.42 18.53 -12.35
C PHE A 57 -14.86 17.58 -11.28
N LYS A 58 -13.78 16.85 -11.59
CA LYS A 58 -13.14 15.93 -10.67
C LYS A 58 -11.65 16.14 -10.65
N ILE A 59 -11.09 16.45 -9.48
CA ILE A 59 -9.62 16.42 -9.28
C ILE A 59 -9.17 14.96 -9.24
N THR A 60 -8.19 14.62 -10.09
CA THR A 60 -7.64 13.28 -10.22
C THR A 60 -6.31 13.13 -9.49
N SER A 61 -5.51 14.19 -9.43
CA SER A 61 -4.24 14.19 -8.70
C SER A 61 -3.87 15.57 -8.19
N GLU A 62 -3.08 15.60 -7.13
CA GLU A 62 -2.40 16.78 -6.61
C GLU A 62 -1.02 16.38 -6.11
N GLY A 63 0.02 17.12 -6.50
CA GLY A 63 1.40 16.82 -6.10
C GLY A 63 2.32 18.04 -6.14
N GLY A 64 3.41 18.00 -5.38
CA GLY A 64 4.48 18.99 -5.47
C GLY A 64 5.37 18.71 -6.68
N VAL A 65 5.68 19.72 -7.49
CA VAL A 65 6.62 19.62 -8.63
C VAL A 65 7.95 20.34 -8.35
N SER A 66 7.95 21.37 -7.51
CA SER A 66 9.15 22.04 -7.00
C SER A 66 8.84 22.77 -5.70
N ALA A 67 9.85 23.41 -5.09
CA ALA A 67 9.65 24.15 -3.84
C ALA A 67 8.58 25.25 -4.03
N GLY A 68 7.49 25.14 -3.29
CA GLY A 68 6.36 26.08 -3.32
C GLY A 68 5.43 25.97 -4.54
N VAL A 69 5.67 25.03 -5.47
CA VAL A 69 4.82 24.82 -6.65
C VAL A 69 4.10 23.49 -6.57
N ARG A 70 2.77 23.52 -6.67
CA ARG A 70 1.90 22.34 -6.70
C ARG A 70 1.24 22.21 -8.06
N ARG A 71 1.09 20.97 -8.51
CA ARG A 71 0.37 20.62 -9.73
C ARG A 71 -0.93 19.93 -9.36
N ILE A 72 -2.01 20.40 -9.93
CA ILE A 72 -3.34 19.79 -9.82
C ILE A 72 -3.72 19.30 -11.20
N GLU A 73 -4.20 18.08 -11.29
CA GLU A 73 -4.78 17.49 -12.49
C GLU A 73 -6.27 17.24 -12.25
N ALA A 74 -7.07 17.55 -13.24
CA ALA A 74 -8.53 17.40 -13.15
C ALA A 74 -9.11 17.01 -14.51
N VAL A 75 -10.26 16.37 -14.48
CA VAL A 75 -11.07 16.02 -15.65
C VAL A 75 -12.46 16.64 -15.52
N THR A 76 -13.07 16.96 -16.66
CA THR A 76 -14.41 17.57 -16.71
C THR A 76 -15.31 16.85 -17.73
N GLY A 77 -16.60 17.18 -17.74
CA GLY A 77 -17.55 16.66 -18.71
C GLY A 77 -17.55 15.14 -18.81
N GLN A 78 -17.47 14.61 -20.03
CA GLN A 78 -17.46 13.16 -20.26
C GLN A 78 -16.28 12.46 -19.60
N GLY A 79 -15.08 13.06 -19.62
CA GLY A 79 -13.90 12.48 -18.95
C GLY A 79 -14.08 12.31 -17.44
N ALA A 80 -14.84 13.22 -16.79
CA ALA A 80 -15.14 13.09 -15.37
C ALA A 80 -16.17 11.97 -15.09
N LEU A 81 -17.15 11.80 -15.96
CA LEU A 81 -18.12 10.69 -15.89
C LEU A 81 -17.40 9.34 -16.07
N ASP A 82 -16.55 9.22 -17.08
CA ASP A 82 -15.78 8.02 -17.34
C ASP A 82 -14.86 7.68 -16.16
N TYR A 83 -14.24 8.69 -15.56
CA TYR A 83 -13.42 8.52 -14.36
C TYR A 83 -14.24 7.96 -13.18
N VAL A 84 -15.41 8.54 -12.91
CA VAL A 84 -16.29 8.05 -11.83
C VAL A 84 -16.76 6.62 -12.10
N ALA A 85 -17.18 6.32 -13.33
CA ALA A 85 -17.61 4.98 -13.71
C ALA A 85 -16.47 3.94 -13.52
N ALA A 86 -15.23 4.30 -13.85
CA ALA A 86 -14.08 3.43 -13.63
C ALA A 86 -13.78 3.20 -12.13
N GLU A 87 -13.95 4.24 -11.27
CA GLU A 87 -13.80 4.08 -9.83
C GLU A 87 -14.91 3.19 -9.24
N GLU A 88 -16.16 3.37 -9.69
CA GLU A 88 -17.29 2.53 -9.27
C GLU A 88 -17.07 1.06 -9.68
N ALA A 89 -16.58 0.81 -10.90
CA ALA A 89 -16.26 -0.53 -11.36
C ALA A 89 -15.16 -1.19 -10.50
N ARG A 90 -14.09 -0.46 -10.16
CA ARG A 90 -13.04 -0.95 -9.26
C ARG A 90 -13.56 -1.27 -7.87
N LEU A 91 -14.43 -0.42 -7.33
CA LEU A 91 -15.07 -0.65 -6.04
C LEU A 91 -15.98 -1.88 -6.08
N ALA A 92 -16.75 -2.06 -7.16
CA ALA A 92 -17.59 -3.24 -7.36
C ALA A 92 -16.78 -4.54 -7.47
N GLU A 93 -15.64 -4.51 -8.16
CA GLU A 93 -14.70 -5.62 -8.23
C GLU A 93 -14.14 -5.98 -6.85
N ALA A 94 -13.68 -4.99 -6.07
CA ALA A 94 -13.21 -5.19 -4.71
C ALA A 94 -14.30 -5.78 -3.80
N ALA A 95 -15.54 -5.30 -3.94
CA ALA A 95 -16.70 -5.83 -3.23
C ALA A 95 -16.96 -7.30 -3.59
N SER A 96 -16.88 -7.65 -4.87
CA SER A 96 -17.03 -9.03 -5.36
C SER A 96 -15.99 -9.97 -4.78
N LEU A 97 -14.70 -9.57 -4.78
CA LEU A 97 -13.61 -10.36 -4.18
C LEU A 97 -13.82 -10.62 -2.68
N LEU A 98 -14.47 -9.70 -1.98
CA LEU A 98 -14.81 -9.82 -0.55
C LEU A 98 -16.15 -10.52 -0.33
N GLY A 99 -16.87 -10.90 -1.38
CA GLY A 99 -18.18 -11.54 -1.31
C GLY A 99 -19.23 -10.60 -0.69
N GLY A 100 -19.27 -9.31 -1.09
CA GLY A 100 -20.18 -8.30 -0.55
C GLY A 100 -20.60 -7.25 -1.55
N SER A 101 -21.17 -6.17 -1.05
CA SER A 101 -21.54 -4.97 -1.80
C SER A 101 -20.50 -3.86 -1.63
N ALA A 102 -20.55 -2.83 -2.49
CA ALA A 102 -19.71 -1.65 -2.35
C ALA A 102 -19.85 -0.96 -0.98
N ALA A 103 -21.04 -1.00 -0.38
CA ALA A 103 -21.30 -0.43 0.94
C ALA A 103 -20.55 -1.17 2.07
N ASP A 104 -20.29 -2.47 1.90
CA ASP A 104 -19.71 -3.33 2.93
C ASP A 104 -18.18 -3.46 2.83
N VAL A 105 -17.57 -2.97 1.74
CA VAL A 105 -16.15 -3.20 1.43
C VAL A 105 -15.24 -2.83 2.59
N VAL A 106 -15.42 -1.64 3.16
CA VAL A 106 -14.56 -1.14 4.25
C VAL A 106 -14.67 -2.02 5.48
N GLU A 107 -15.88 -2.43 5.85
CA GLU A 107 -16.08 -3.28 7.02
C GLU A 107 -15.52 -4.69 6.79
N LYS A 108 -15.73 -5.26 5.62
CA LYS A 108 -15.16 -6.56 5.25
C LYS A 108 -13.63 -6.54 5.25
N ILE A 109 -13.01 -5.47 4.74
CA ILE A 109 -11.55 -5.31 4.83
C ILE A 109 -11.10 -5.27 6.29
N ARG A 110 -11.78 -4.53 7.17
CA ARG A 110 -11.44 -4.49 8.60
C ARG A 110 -11.48 -5.88 9.24
N VAL A 111 -12.54 -6.64 8.96
CA VAL A 111 -12.68 -8.01 9.44
C VAL A 111 -11.55 -8.90 8.93
N GLN A 112 -11.21 -8.81 7.64
CA GLN A 112 -10.12 -9.59 7.05
C GLN A 112 -8.76 -9.25 7.67
N VAL A 113 -8.45 -7.96 7.87
CA VAL A 113 -7.21 -7.52 8.51
C VAL A 113 -7.13 -8.02 9.97
N GLN A 114 -8.24 -8.01 10.71
CA GLN A 114 -8.28 -8.56 12.06
C GLN A 114 -8.09 -10.08 12.06
N ARG A 115 -8.74 -10.77 11.12
CA ARG A 115 -8.61 -12.23 10.99
C ARG A 115 -7.20 -12.65 10.62
N GLN A 116 -6.55 -11.91 9.71
CA GLN A 116 -5.15 -12.14 9.36
C GLN A 116 -4.25 -12.04 10.60
N LYS A 117 -4.36 -10.95 11.37
CA LYS A 117 -3.58 -10.78 12.61
C LYS A 117 -3.83 -11.89 13.63
N GLN A 118 -5.05 -12.37 13.72
CA GLN A 118 -5.40 -13.50 14.60
C GLN A 118 -4.73 -14.78 14.12
N LEU A 119 -4.82 -15.11 12.83
CA LEU A 119 -4.19 -16.28 12.24
C LEU A 119 -2.67 -16.27 12.38
N GLU A 120 -2.02 -15.10 12.21
CA GLU A 120 -0.60 -14.95 12.45
C GLU A 120 -0.22 -15.29 13.91
N ARG A 121 -1.01 -14.81 14.89
CA ARG A 121 -0.80 -15.14 16.32
C ARG A 121 -1.02 -16.61 16.62
N GLU A 122 -2.08 -17.19 16.04
CA GLU A 122 -2.37 -18.63 16.19
C GLU A 122 -1.24 -19.48 15.60
N LEU A 123 -0.74 -19.10 14.41
CA LEU A 123 0.39 -19.76 13.77
C LEU A 123 1.66 -19.72 14.64
N GLU A 124 2.00 -18.55 15.19
CA GLU A 124 3.15 -18.42 16.09
C GLU A 124 2.97 -19.23 17.39
N SER A 125 1.75 -19.24 17.95
CA SER A 125 1.44 -20.06 19.14
C SER A 125 1.58 -21.56 18.84
N LEU A 126 1.07 -22.01 17.68
CA LEU A 126 1.19 -23.42 17.28
C LEU A 126 2.64 -23.81 17.02
N LYS A 127 3.43 -22.97 16.34
CA LYS A 127 4.87 -23.19 16.16
C LYS A 127 5.60 -23.31 17.50
N ALA A 128 5.30 -22.42 18.47
CA ALA A 128 5.90 -22.45 19.79
C ALA A 128 5.54 -23.74 20.56
N LYS A 129 4.29 -24.21 20.45
CA LYS A 129 3.85 -25.49 21.06
C LYS A 129 4.55 -26.69 20.43
N LEU A 130 4.63 -26.73 19.10
CA LEU A 130 5.37 -27.79 18.39
C LEU A 130 6.86 -27.81 18.79
N ALA A 131 7.49 -26.64 18.86
CA ALA A 131 8.88 -26.52 19.32
C ALA A 131 9.04 -27.02 20.76
N SER A 132 8.09 -26.72 21.66
CA SER A 132 8.13 -27.15 23.05
C SER A 132 7.96 -28.68 23.17
N GLY A 133 7.04 -29.31 22.43
CA GLY A 133 6.88 -30.77 22.41
C GLY A 133 8.12 -31.47 21.87
N ALA A 134 8.62 -31.01 20.72
CA ALA A 134 9.81 -31.60 20.11
C ALA A 134 11.07 -31.51 21.01
N THR A 135 11.25 -30.41 21.76
CA THR A 135 12.39 -30.27 22.68
C THR A 135 12.28 -31.17 23.90
N ALA A 136 11.08 -31.44 24.41
CA ALA A 136 10.90 -32.37 25.54
C ALA A 136 11.30 -33.81 25.17
N ASP A 137 10.90 -34.28 23.99
CA ASP A 137 11.25 -35.62 23.48
C ASP A 137 12.73 -35.71 23.15
N LEU A 138 13.39 -34.65 22.70
CA LEU A 138 14.82 -34.64 22.37
C LEU A 138 15.71 -34.65 23.59
N ALA A 139 15.32 -34.05 24.70
CA ALA A 139 16.12 -34.06 25.92
C ALA A 139 16.38 -35.49 26.42
N GLY A 140 15.43 -36.42 26.24
CA GLY A 140 15.60 -37.84 26.54
C GLY A 140 16.56 -38.61 25.61
N GLN A 141 16.94 -38.05 24.48
CA GLN A 141 17.86 -38.67 23.51
C GLN A 141 19.32 -38.25 23.70
N ALA A 142 19.63 -37.40 24.70
CA ALA A 142 20.99 -36.99 25.00
C ALA A 142 21.79 -38.20 25.53
N VAL A 143 22.97 -38.38 24.97
CA VAL A 143 23.90 -39.46 25.33
C VAL A 143 25.05 -38.89 26.17
N ASP A 144 25.44 -39.59 27.23
CA ASP A 144 26.61 -39.21 28.01
C ASP A 144 27.89 -39.70 27.31
N VAL A 145 28.80 -38.78 27.06
CA VAL A 145 30.10 -39.05 26.47
C VAL A 145 31.19 -38.45 27.39
N ALA A 146 31.84 -39.30 28.13
CA ALA A 146 32.93 -38.92 29.05
C ALA A 146 32.49 -37.87 30.12
N GLY A 147 31.25 -37.97 30.62
CA GLY A 147 30.69 -37.07 31.62
C GLY A 147 30.05 -35.79 31.06
N VAL A 148 29.98 -35.65 29.74
CA VAL A 148 29.30 -34.53 29.05
C VAL A 148 28.09 -35.06 28.27
N LYS A 149 26.95 -34.47 28.47
CA LYS A 149 25.76 -34.80 27.66
C LYS A 149 25.88 -34.26 26.24
N VAL A 150 25.70 -35.10 25.25
CA VAL A 150 25.74 -34.75 23.83
C VAL A 150 24.39 -35.03 23.19
N LEU A 151 23.80 -34.04 22.56
CA LEU A 151 22.58 -34.16 21.81
C LEU A 151 22.76 -33.67 20.37
N VAL A 152 22.49 -34.55 19.41
CA VAL A 152 22.49 -34.22 17.98
C VAL A 152 21.14 -34.60 17.43
N ALA A 153 20.37 -33.62 16.90
CA ALA A 153 19.04 -33.88 16.38
C ALA A 153 18.72 -33.04 15.16
N ARG A 154 17.76 -33.52 14.37
CA ARG A 154 17.22 -32.82 13.22
C ARG A 154 15.77 -32.39 13.50
N LEU A 155 15.49 -31.10 13.29
CA LEU A 155 14.18 -30.47 13.44
C LEU A 155 13.78 -29.81 12.13
N ASP A 156 13.07 -30.52 11.27
CA ASP A 156 12.60 -29.99 10.00
C ASP A 156 11.39 -29.06 10.21
N GLY A 157 11.30 -27.99 9.40
CA GLY A 157 10.22 -26.99 9.47
C GLY A 157 10.47 -25.89 10.52
N PHE A 158 11.58 -25.90 11.24
CA PHE A 158 11.96 -24.85 12.18
C PHE A 158 12.79 -23.78 11.47
N ASP A 159 12.44 -22.51 11.69
CA ASP A 159 13.27 -21.40 11.27
C ASP A 159 14.46 -21.17 12.24
N ALA A 160 15.38 -20.29 11.87
CA ALA A 160 16.57 -20.02 12.65
C ALA A 160 16.27 -19.50 14.08
N LYS A 161 15.16 -18.81 14.27
CA LYS A 161 14.71 -18.33 15.58
C LYS A 161 14.20 -19.47 16.43
N ALA A 162 13.32 -20.30 15.89
CA ALA A 162 12.77 -21.45 16.57
C ALA A 162 13.86 -22.47 16.95
N LEU A 163 14.89 -22.67 16.11
CA LEU A 163 16.06 -23.50 16.45
C LEU A 163 16.87 -22.92 17.61
N ARG A 164 17.08 -21.61 17.67
CA ARG A 164 17.77 -20.97 18.81
C ARG A 164 16.98 -21.12 20.10
N ASP A 165 15.69 -20.84 20.07
CA ASP A 165 14.80 -21.00 21.23
C ASP A 165 14.77 -22.46 21.71
N ALA A 166 14.85 -23.43 20.79
CA ALA A 166 14.95 -24.85 21.12
C ALA A 166 16.28 -25.19 21.81
N VAL A 167 17.41 -24.68 21.31
CA VAL A 167 18.72 -24.86 21.95
C VAL A 167 18.75 -24.29 23.36
N ASP A 168 18.21 -23.08 23.57
CA ASP A 168 18.19 -22.44 24.88
C ASP A 168 17.35 -23.22 25.90
N ARG A 169 16.21 -23.78 25.49
CA ARG A 169 15.40 -24.66 26.34
C ARG A 169 16.10 -25.97 26.67
N LEU A 170 16.74 -26.60 25.68
CA LEU A 170 17.50 -27.84 25.90
C LEU A 170 18.67 -27.61 26.82
N LYS A 171 19.37 -26.48 26.72
CA LYS A 171 20.45 -26.09 27.68
C LYS A 171 19.91 -25.97 29.11
N GLN A 172 18.74 -25.37 29.30
CA GLN A 172 18.09 -25.28 30.62
C GLN A 172 17.73 -26.65 31.21
N GLN A 173 17.37 -27.64 30.37
CA GLN A 173 16.97 -28.96 30.79
C GLN A 173 18.16 -29.91 31.03
N LEU A 174 19.19 -29.84 30.17
CA LEU A 174 20.30 -30.75 30.17
C LEU A 174 21.50 -30.28 31.04
N GLY A 175 21.57 -28.98 31.34
CA GLY A 175 22.71 -28.37 32.03
C GLY A 175 23.92 -28.27 31.10
N ASP A 176 25.11 -28.71 31.59
CA ASP A 176 26.33 -28.74 30.80
C ASP A 176 26.20 -29.79 29.70
N ALA A 177 25.94 -29.33 28.48
CA ALA A 177 25.71 -30.22 27.34
C ALA A 177 26.20 -29.59 26.02
N VAL A 178 26.63 -30.45 25.10
CA VAL A 178 26.86 -30.09 23.70
C VAL A 178 25.62 -30.38 22.91
N ILE A 179 25.05 -29.35 22.30
CA ILE A 179 23.80 -29.46 21.55
C ILE A 179 23.99 -28.99 20.12
N LEU A 180 23.73 -29.88 19.16
CA LEU A 180 23.73 -29.59 17.73
C LEU A 180 22.33 -29.86 17.17
N LEU A 181 21.63 -28.81 16.77
CA LEU A 181 20.36 -28.91 16.07
C LEU A 181 20.52 -28.47 14.60
N ALA A 182 20.05 -29.29 13.69
CA ALA A 182 19.99 -28.99 12.27
C ALA A 182 18.50 -29.03 11.80
N GLY A 183 18.12 -28.14 10.90
CA GLY A 183 16.79 -28.12 10.33
C GLY A 183 16.83 -27.80 8.85
N ALA A 184 15.97 -28.43 8.04
CA ALA A 184 15.75 -28.04 6.66
C ALA A 184 14.46 -27.21 6.59
N LEU A 185 14.54 -25.97 6.07
CA LEU A 185 13.35 -25.22 5.68
C LEU A 185 12.75 -25.90 4.46
N GLY A 186 11.45 -26.24 4.49
CA GLY A 186 10.78 -27.02 3.45
C GLY A 186 10.98 -26.50 2.02
N LEU A 187 11.18 -25.20 1.82
CA LEU A 187 11.49 -24.58 0.53
C LEU A 187 12.87 -24.93 -0.04
N LEU A 188 13.81 -25.40 0.78
CA LEU A 188 15.15 -25.77 0.31
C LEU A 188 15.19 -27.24 -0.16
N LEU A 189 14.34 -28.10 0.43
CA LEU A 189 14.27 -29.51 0.04
C LEU A 189 13.68 -29.72 -1.36
N ASP A 190 12.72 -28.90 -1.76
CA ASP A 190 12.17 -28.97 -3.12
C ASP A 190 13.19 -28.49 -4.18
N ARG A 191 14.04 -27.51 -3.85
CA ARG A 191 15.13 -27.09 -4.74
C ARG A 191 16.26 -28.13 -4.81
N LEU A 192 16.60 -28.78 -3.71
CA LEU A 192 17.64 -29.82 -3.70
C LEU A 192 17.15 -31.13 -4.37
N ARG A 193 15.87 -31.46 -4.27
CA ARG A 193 15.26 -32.55 -5.05
C ARG A 193 15.24 -32.26 -6.55
N ALA A 194 14.89 -31.04 -6.94
CA ALA A 194 14.88 -30.62 -8.36
C ALA A 194 16.29 -30.61 -8.98
N THR A 195 17.35 -30.35 -8.19
CA THR A 195 18.74 -30.38 -8.69
C THR A 195 19.30 -31.81 -8.79
N ARG A 196 18.77 -32.75 -8.01
CA ARG A 196 19.21 -34.14 -8.04
C ARG A 196 18.66 -34.96 -9.23
N THR A 197 17.62 -34.49 -9.86
CA THR A 197 17.00 -35.14 -11.06
C THR A 197 17.71 -34.79 -12.37
N ASN A 198 18.70 -33.87 -12.36
CA ASN A 198 19.45 -33.47 -13.54
C ASN A 198 20.92 -33.99 -13.55
N ILE A 199 21.25 -34.96 -12.73
CA ILE A 199 22.54 -35.66 -12.79
C ILE A 199 22.23 -37.17 -12.91
N GLU A 200 21.75 -37.57 -14.08
CA GLU A 200 21.93 -38.90 -14.64
C GLU A 200 22.50 -38.74 -16.03
N LEU A 201 23.62 -39.42 -16.22
CA LEU A 201 24.54 -39.53 -17.33
C LEU A 201 23.88 -39.81 -18.68
#